data_d4df21d53930bd7398b7a54d2d885731
#
_entry.id   d4df21d53930bd7398b7a54d2d885731
#
_cell.length_a   1.000
_cell.length_b   1.000
_cell.length_c   1.000
_cell.angle_alpha   90.00
_cell.angle_beta   90.00
_cell.angle_gamma   90.00
#
_symmetry.space_group_name_H-M   'P 1'
#
loop_
_entity.id
_entity.type
_entity.pdbx_description
1 polymer ?
#
loop_
_entity_poly.entity_id
_entity_poly.type
_entity_poly.pdbx_seq_one_letter_code
_entity_poly.pdbx_strand_id
1 'polypeptide(L)'
;EGEFLVGEKPSDPLGNPGLRQFLRTVLLCNHATLSLEEGGWRILGTPTEGALVVAAAKAGLSRDDTPEAAEEFSFNSTRKRMTIIYPEEGGNVAHVKGAPEVLLSRSSRVLLEGSVVPLTDDLRDALLAEIDAYASGGLRVLGAACRPLPDGIEWTEDSVEEDLVFLGFAGIVDPPRP
;
A
#
# COMPACT_ATOMS: atom_id res chain seq x y z
N GLU A 1 -6.59 -12.44 16.09
CA GLU A 1 -5.27 -12.65 16.70
C GLU A 1 -4.21 -11.80 16.00
N GLY A 2 -3.22 -11.34 16.77
CA GLY A 2 -2.14 -10.46 16.31
C GLY A 2 -2.43 -8.99 16.60
N GLU A 3 -1.43 -8.30 17.11
CA GLU A 3 -1.48 -6.90 17.54
C GLU A 3 -0.50 -6.08 16.67
N PHE A 4 -0.76 -4.79 16.58
CA PHE A 4 0.23 -3.84 16.06
C PHE A 4 1.18 -3.46 17.19
N LEU A 5 2.48 -3.60 16.93
CA LEU A 5 3.51 -3.26 17.88
C LEU A 5 4.44 -2.21 17.29
N VAL A 6 4.89 -1.26 18.12
CA VAL A 6 6.03 -0.40 17.83
C VAL A 6 7.15 -0.80 18.81
N GLY A 7 8.18 -1.46 18.27
CA GLY A 7 9.09 -2.26 19.07
C GLY A 7 8.34 -3.41 19.74
N GLU A 8 8.34 -3.47 21.08
CA GLU A 8 7.64 -4.52 21.83
C GLU A 8 6.33 -4.03 22.48
N LYS A 9 5.88 -2.81 22.17
CA LYS A 9 4.71 -2.20 22.82
C LYS A 9 3.50 -2.18 21.88
N PRO A 10 2.31 -2.58 22.37
CA PRO A 10 1.07 -2.42 21.61
C PRO A 10 0.88 -0.97 21.15
N SER A 11 0.46 -0.80 19.92
CA SER A 11 0.24 0.50 19.30
C SER A 11 -1.09 0.53 18.56
N ASP A 12 -1.78 1.68 18.65
CA ASP A 12 -2.95 1.94 17.81
C ASP A 12 -2.49 2.28 16.37
N PRO A 13 -2.76 1.42 15.38
CA PRO A 13 -2.35 1.66 14.01
C PRO A 13 -3.06 2.87 13.37
N LEU A 14 -4.27 3.19 13.81
CA LEU A 14 -5.04 4.32 13.29
C LEU A 14 -4.64 5.65 13.91
N GLY A 15 -4.03 5.63 15.08
CA GLY A 15 -3.43 6.79 15.73
C GLY A 15 -2.17 7.31 15.02
N ASN A 16 -1.55 6.48 14.15
CA ASN A 16 -0.44 6.88 13.29
C ASN A 16 -0.94 7.22 11.87
N PRO A 17 -0.95 8.51 11.46
CA PRO A 17 -1.48 8.91 10.16
C PRO A 17 -0.79 8.25 8.97
N GLY A 18 0.53 8.01 9.05
CA GLY A 18 1.30 7.35 8.01
C GLY A 18 0.88 5.89 7.85
N LEU A 19 0.81 5.14 8.94
CA LEU A 19 0.39 3.74 8.91
C LEU A 19 -1.07 3.61 8.47
N ARG A 20 -1.96 4.48 8.93
CA ARG A 20 -3.36 4.52 8.50
C ARG A 20 -3.47 4.73 6.98
N GLN A 21 -2.73 5.69 6.42
CA GLN A 21 -2.76 5.95 4.97
C GLN A 21 -2.16 4.79 4.16
N PHE A 22 -1.07 4.19 4.65
CA PHE A 22 -0.49 2.99 4.06
C PHE A 22 -1.51 1.84 4.02
N LEU A 23 -2.09 1.49 5.17
CA LEU A 23 -3.07 0.39 5.29
C LEU A 23 -4.31 0.64 4.44
N ARG A 24 -4.80 1.89 4.39
CA ARG A 24 -5.91 2.27 3.51
C ARG A 24 -5.55 2.05 2.04
N THR A 25 -4.39 2.51 1.61
CA THR A 25 -3.94 2.36 0.21
C THR A 25 -3.79 0.89 -0.18
N VAL A 26 -3.15 0.05 0.64
CA VAL A 26 -3.00 -1.39 0.32
C VAL A 26 -4.31 -2.16 0.43
N LEU A 27 -5.29 -1.68 1.18
CA LEU A 27 -6.65 -2.21 1.20
C LEU A 27 -7.40 -1.86 -0.09
N LEU A 28 -7.40 -0.59 -0.50
CA LEU A 28 -8.10 -0.11 -1.68
C LEU A 28 -7.49 -0.66 -2.98
N CYS A 29 -6.17 -0.62 -3.11
CA CYS A 29 -5.44 -1.16 -4.26
C CYS A 29 -5.22 -2.67 -4.11
N ASN A 30 -6.30 -3.48 -4.12
CA ASN A 30 -6.22 -4.91 -3.81
C ASN A 30 -7.46 -5.66 -4.30
N HIS A 31 -7.29 -6.88 -4.82
CA HIS A 31 -8.38 -7.74 -5.25
C HIS A 31 -8.78 -8.81 -4.21
N ALA A 32 -7.92 -9.07 -3.22
CA ALA A 32 -8.27 -10.04 -2.19
C ALA A 32 -9.46 -9.56 -1.36
N THR A 33 -10.28 -10.51 -0.94
CA THR A 33 -11.41 -10.28 -0.04
C THR A 33 -11.28 -11.14 1.20
N LEU A 34 -11.78 -10.63 2.32
CA LEU A 34 -11.83 -11.32 3.60
C LEU A 34 -13.31 -11.50 3.95
N SER A 35 -13.74 -12.75 4.14
CA SER A 35 -15.11 -13.09 4.51
C SER A 35 -15.14 -13.93 5.78
N LEU A 36 -16.18 -13.76 6.58
CA LEU A 36 -16.45 -14.63 7.73
C LEU A 36 -17.44 -15.71 7.30
N GLU A 37 -17.01 -16.95 7.32
CA GLU A 37 -17.81 -18.13 7.01
C GLU A 37 -18.01 -19.00 8.27
N GLU A 38 -18.85 -20.06 8.22
CA GLU A 38 -19.13 -20.94 9.36
C GLU A 38 -17.89 -21.60 9.98
N GLY A 39 -16.78 -21.72 9.20
CA GLY A 39 -15.50 -22.28 9.65
C GLY A 39 -14.48 -21.26 10.11
N GLY A 40 -14.81 -19.97 10.12
CA GLY A 40 -13.91 -18.85 10.46
C GLY A 40 -13.60 -17.92 9.30
N TRP A 41 -12.54 -17.13 9.44
CA TRP A 41 -12.14 -16.18 8.41
C TRP A 41 -11.52 -16.86 7.20
N ARG A 42 -11.97 -16.47 6.01
CA ARG A 42 -11.47 -16.96 4.73
C ARG A 42 -10.98 -15.81 3.87
N ILE A 43 -9.84 -16.04 3.22
CA ILE A 43 -9.25 -15.12 2.25
C ILE A 43 -9.47 -15.70 0.84
N LEU A 44 -10.02 -14.89 -0.04
CA LEU A 44 -10.07 -15.15 -1.47
C LEU A 44 -9.11 -14.19 -2.17
N GLY A 45 -8.13 -14.71 -2.91
CA GLY A 45 -7.08 -13.94 -3.58
C GLY A 45 -5.69 -14.54 -3.37
N THR A 46 -4.65 -13.81 -3.77
CA THR A 46 -3.26 -14.25 -3.57
C THR A 46 -2.85 -14.12 -2.09
N PRO A 47 -1.94 -14.97 -1.58
CA PRO A 47 -1.48 -14.87 -0.19
C PRO A 47 -0.92 -13.49 0.18
N THR A 48 -0.17 -12.88 -0.73
CA THR A 48 0.41 -11.54 -0.53
C THR A 48 -0.67 -10.47 -0.38
N GLU A 49 -1.68 -10.48 -1.23
CA GLU A 49 -2.79 -9.55 -1.17
C GLU A 49 -3.65 -9.79 0.07
N GLY A 50 -3.90 -11.06 0.39
CA GLY A 50 -4.62 -11.45 1.58
C GLY A 50 -3.95 -10.97 2.88
N ALA A 51 -2.61 -11.05 2.97
CA ALA A 51 -1.88 -10.55 4.13
C ALA A 51 -2.11 -9.05 4.36
N LEU A 52 -2.14 -8.24 3.31
CA LEU A 52 -2.39 -6.80 3.39
C LEU A 52 -3.84 -6.48 3.80
N VAL A 53 -4.82 -7.21 3.24
CA VAL A 53 -6.23 -7.05 3.63
C VAL A 53 -6.44 -7.44 5.10
N VAL A 54 -5.82 -8.52 5.55
CA VAL A 54 -5.87 -8.93 6.96
C VAL A 54 -5.24 -7.88 7.88
N ALA A 55 -4.09 -7.30 7.48
CA ALA A 55 -3.47 -6.23 8.25
C ALA A 55 -4.40 -5.01 8.36
N ALA A 56 -5.01 -4.58 7.27
CA ALA A 56 -5.97 -3.48 7.27
C ALA A 56 -7.21 -3.78 8.13
N ALA A 57 -7.76 -5.00 8.02
CA ALA A 57 -8.91 -5.43 8.84
C ALA A 57 -8.57 -5.48 10.34
N LYS A 58 -7.37 -5.93 10.72
CA LYS A 58 -6.89 -5.89 12.11
C LYS A 58 -6.76 -4.47 12.66
N ALA A 59 -6.50 -3.50 11.80
CA ALA A 59 -6.52 -2.08 12.15
C ALA A 59 -7.93 -1.49 12.21
N GLY A 60 -8.98 -2.27 11.90
CA GLY A 60 -10.36 -1.79 11.89
C GLY A 60 -10.78 -1.10 10.59
N LEU A 61 -9.99 -1.21 9.52
CA LEU A 61 -10.35 -0.69 8.21
C LEU A 61 -11.16 -1.72 7.43
N SER A 62 -12.21 -1.26 6.74
CA SER A 62 -13.01 -2.04 5.79
C SER A 62 -13.20 -1.29 4.47
N ARG A 63 -13.76 -1.96 3.46
CA ARG A 63 -14.17 -1.34 2.20
C ARG A 63 -15.66 -0.99 2.15
N ASP A 64 -16.40 -1.23 3.21
CA ASP A 64 -17.87 -1.20 3.18
C ASP A 64 -18.43 0.15 2.73
N ASP A 65 -17.76 1.25 3.11
CA ASP A 65 -18.14 2.61 2.73
C ASP A 65 -17.27 3.18 1.58
N THR A 66 -16.54 2.32 0.88
CA THR A 66 -15.69 2.77 -0.23
C THR A 66 -16.53 2.93 -1.49
N PRO A 67 -16.44 4.07 -2.19
CA PRO A 67 -17.12 4.24 -3.47
C PRO A 67 -16.60 3.23 -4.51
N GLU A 68 -17.35 3.06 -5.60
CA GLU A 68 -16.89 2.25 -6.73
C GLU A 68 -15.62 2.85 -7.34
N ALA A 69 -14.68 1.98 -7.72
CA ALA A 69 -13.46 2.41 -8.39
C ALA A 69 -13.78 3.08 -9.72
N ALA A 70 -13.15 4.21 -9.98
CA ALA A 70 -13.34 4.95 -11.21
C ALA A 70 -12.54 4.36 -12.37
N GLU A 71 -11.34 3.82 -12.10
CA GLU A 71 -10.47 3.20 -13.10
C GLU A 71 -9.49 2.22 -12.41
N GLU A 72 -9.01 1.23 -13.14
CA GLU A 72 -7.99 0.28 -12.70
C GLU A 72 -6.95 0.02 -13.78
N PHE A 73 -5.68 0.12 -13.37
CA PHE A 73 -4.53 -0.37 -14.13
C PHE A 73 -3.98 -1.60 -13.43
N SER A 74 -4.39 -2.77 -13.91
CA SER A 74 -4.05 -4.06 -13.30
C SER A 74 -2.55 -4.33 -13.24
N PHE A 75 -2.13 -5.23 -12.34
CA PHE A 75 -0.72 -5.59 -12.20
C PHE A 75 -0.14 -6.15 -13.50
N ASN A 76 1.05 -5.63 -13.84
CA ASN A 76 1.84 -6.09 -14.98
C ASN A 76 3.27 -6.37 -14.51
N SER A 77 3.81 -7.53 -14.87
CA SER A 77 5.16 -7.98 -14.46
C SER A 77 6.29 -7.09 -14.98
N THR A 78 6.10 -6.42 -16.12
CA THR A 78 7.05 -5.43 -16.64
C THR A 78 6.99 -4.14 -15.85
N ARG A 79 5.80 -3.68 -15.54
CA ARG A 79 5.50 -2.48 -14.76
C ARG A 79 5.73 -2.67 -13.25
N LYS A 80 5.57 -3.93 -12.75
CA LYS A 80 5.72 -4.38 -11.36
C LYS A 80 4.85 -3.60 -10.35
N ARG A 81 3.71 -3.06 -10.79
CA ARG A 81 2.76 -2.33 -9.95
C ARG A 81 1.36 -2.41 -10.52
N MET A 82 0.39 -2.08 -9.68
CA MET A 82 -1.00 -1.86 -10.05
C MET A 82 -1.50 -0.56 -9.44
N THR A 83 -2.54 0.01 -10.04
CA THR A 83 -3.15 1.25 -9.60
C THR A 83 -4.66 1.12 -9.66
N ILE A 84 -5.35 1.57 -8.61
CA ILE A 84 -6.80 1.73 -8.63
C ILE A 84 -7.12 3.17 -8.22
N ILE A 85 -7.99 3.81 -8.99
CA ILE A 85 -8.40 5.20 -8.78
C ILE A 85 -9.78 5.21 -8.12
N TYR A 86 -9.89 5.95 -7.04
CA TYR A 86 -11.16 6.18 -6.34
C TYR A 86 -11.51 7.65 -6.29
N PRO A 87 -12.82 7.98 -6.41
CA PRO A 87 -13.29 9.31 -6.05
C PRO A 87 -13.20 9.47 -4.52
N GLU A 88 -12.58 10.56 -4.07
CA GLU A 88 -12.43 10.92 -2.67
C GLU A 88 -12.83 12.38 -2.45
N GLU A 89 -12.91 12.80 -1.19
CA GLU A 89 -13.15 14.20 -0.86
C GLU A 89 -12.02 15.07 -1.44
N GLY A 90 -12.38 15.98 -2.34
CA GLY A 90 -11.42 16.87 -3.02
C GLY A 90 -10.91 16.38 -4.37
N GLY A 91 -11.43 15.26 -4.92
CA GLY A 91 -11.10 14.80 -6.28
C GLY A 91 -10.78 13.31 -6.35
N ASN A 92 -10.13 12.90 -7.42
CA ASN A 92 -9.75 11.50 -7.60
C ASN A 92 -8.36 11.22 -7.02
N VAL A 93 -8.19 10.04 -6.41
CA VAL A 93 -6.90 9.61 -5.85
C VAL A 93 -6.51 8.27 -6.47
N ALA A 94 -5.31 8.22 -7.03
CA ALA A 94 -4.68 6.99 -7.45
C ALA A 94 -4.00 6.32 -6.24
N HIS A 95 -4.41 5.09 -5.93
CA HIS A 95 -3.77 4.22 -4.95
C HIS A 95 -2.90 3.22 -5.71
N VAL A 96 -1.62 3.18 -5.40
CA VAL A 96 -0.63 2.38 -6.13
C VAL A 96 0.04 1.40 -5.19
N LYS A 97 0.16 0.13 -5.62
CA LYS A 97 0.84 -0.94 -4.92
C LYS A 97 1.80 -1.64 -5.86
N GLY A 98 3.01 -1.98 -5.40
CA GLY A 98 3.97 -2.69 -6.25
C GLY A 98 5.34 -2.86 -5.63
N ALA A 99 6.33 -3.13 -6.48
CA ALA A 99 7.72 -3.22 -6.09
C ALA A 99 8.20 -1.87 -5.53
N PRO A 100 8.71 -1.82 -4.29
CA PRO A 100 8.97 -0.55 -3.61
C PRO A 100 10.02 0.30 -4.32
N GLU A 101 11.04 -0.31 -4.93
CA GLU A 101 12.06 0.38 -5.72
C GLU A 101 11.46 1.07 -6.95
N VAL A 102 10.43 0.46 -7.55
CA VAL A 102 9.71 1.05 -8.69
C VAL A 102 8.86 2.23 -8.23
N LEU A 103 8.15 2.08 -7.11
CA LEU A 103 7.34 3.18 -6.57
C LEU A 103 8.21 4.36 -6.14
N LEU A 104 9.35 4.11 -5.49
CA LEU A 104 10.31 5.15 -5.12
C LEU A 104 10.84 5.91 -6.34
N SER A 105 11.14 5.22 -7.45
CA SER A 105 11.61 5.87 -8.67
C SER A 105 10.56 6.79 -9.32
N ARG A 106 9.28 6.56 -9.03
CA ARG A 106 8.15 7.34 -9.54
C ARG A 106 7.59 8.35 -8.53
N SER A 107 8.18 8.41 -7.34
CA SER A 107 7.77 9.32 -6.27
C SER A 107 8.66 10.55 -6.22
N SER A 108 8.05 11.71 -6.09
CA SER A 108 8.71 12.99 -5.80
C SER A 108 8.60 13.39 -4.33
N ARG A 109 7.70 12.75 -3.60
CA ARG A 109 7.38 13.03 -2.20
C ARG A 109 7.26 11.73 -1.41
N VAL A 110 7.37 11.86 -0.10
CA VAL A 110 7.19 10.76 0.86
C VAL A 110 6.37 11.22 2.04
N LEU A 111 5.54 10.32 2.58
CA LEU A 111 4.82 10.53 3.83
C LEU A 111 5.73 10.13 5.00
N LEU A 112 6.25 11.09 5.73
CA LEU A 112 7.14 10.90 6.86
C LEU A 112 6.53 11.54 8.12
N GLU A 113 6.39 10.77 9.19
CA GLU A 113 5.82 11.24 10.48
C GLU A 113 4.48 11.99 10.34
N GLY A 114 3.64 11.55 9.40
CA GLY A 114 2.33 12.15 9.14
C GLY A 114 2.33 13.38 8.25
N SER A 115 3.50 13.80 7.75
CA SER A 115 3.64 14.95 6.85
C SER A 115 4.19 14.52 5.49
N VAL A 116 3.65 15.11 4.43
CA VAL A 116 4.17 14.91 3.06
C VAL A 116 5.34 15.86 2.84
N VAL A 117 6.52 15.29 2.60
CA VAL A 117 7.76 16.05 2.38
C VAL A 117 8.40 15.66 1.04
N PRO A 118 9.28 16.50 0.45
CA PRO A 118 10.03 16.12 -0.75
C PRO A 118 10.88 14.88 -0.51
N LEU A 119 10.90 13.98 -1.47
CA LEU A 119 11.75 12.79 -1.46
C LEU A 119 13.13 13.18 -2.02
N THR A 120 14.07 13.50 -1.13
CA THR A 120 15.46 13.80 -1.49
C THR A 120 16.21 12.53 -1.88
N ASP A 121 17.35 12.67 -2.58
CA ASP A 121 18.18 11.52 -2.96
C ASP A 121 18.71 10.76 -1.73
N ASP A 122 19.17 11.47 -0.70
CA ASP A 122 19.63 10.85 0.56
C ASP A 122 18.53 10.02 1.23
N LEU A 123 17.28 10.52 1.23
CA LEU A 123 16.16 9.81 1.82
C LEU A 123 15.73 8.62 0.97
N ARG A 124 15.80 8.76 -0.36
CA ARG A 124 15.57 7.66 -1.31
C ARG A 124 16.57 6.54 -1.11
N ASP A 125 17.86 6.87 -1.01
CA ASP A 125 18.94 5.90 -0.80
C ASP A 125 18.80 5.18 0.54
N ALA A 126 18.44 5.91 1.60
CA ALA A 126 18.17 5.31 2.91
C ALA A 126 17.00 4.31 2.87
N LEU A 127 15.89 4.68 2.20
CA LEU A 127 14.74 3.79 2.04
C LEU A 127 15.06 2.56 1.18
N LEU A 128 15.85 2.70 0.11
CA LEU A 128 16.30 1.58 -0.70
C LEU A 128 17.17 0.62 0.10
N ALA A 129 18.09 1.13 0.91
CA ALA A 129 18.94 0.31 1.78
C ALA A 129 18.10 -0.48 2.81
N GLU A 130 17.06 0.12 3.36
CA GLU A 130 16.15 -0.54 4.29
C GLU A 130 15.32 -1.63 3.59
N ILE A 131 14.79 -1.36 2.39
CA ILE A 131 14.08 -2.33 1.55
C ILE A 131 14.97 -3.54 1.25
N ASP A 132 16.23 -3.31 0.87
CA ASP A 132 17.20 -4.36 0.58
C ASP A 132 17.50 -5.20 1.83
N ALA A 133 17.59 -4.59 3.00
CA ALA A 133 17.78 -5.31 4.27
C ALA A 133 16.62 -6.26 4.57
N TYR A 134 15.37 -5.82 4.38
CA TYR A 134 14.18 -6.67 4.54
C TYR A 134 14.14 -7.81 3.53
N ALA A 135 14.41 -7.52 2.25
CA ALA A 135 14.46 -8.52 1.19
C ALA A 135 15.57 -9.57 1.44
N SER A 136 16.76 -9.13 1.87
CA SER A 136 17.89 -10.00 2.25
C SER A 136 17.58 -10.86 3.47
N GLY A 137 16.68 -10.40 4.36
CA GLY A 137 16.11 -11.17 5.46
C GLY A 137 15.08 -12.23 5.04
N GLY A 138 14.83 -12.39 3.73
CA GLY A 138 13.90 -13.39 3.19
C GLY A 138 12.43 -12.94 3.21
N LEU A 139 12.16 -11.67 3.46
CA LEU A 139 10.81 -11.14 3.40
C LEU A 139 10.43 -10.76 1.96
N ARG A 140 9.17 -10.97 1.63
CA ARG A 140 8.59 -10.38 0.43
C ARG A 140 8.25 -8.91 0.71
N VAL A 141 8.92 -7.99 0.04
CA VAL A 141 8.72 -6.55 0.27
C VAL A 141 7.75 -5.98 -0.77
N LEU A 142 6.78 -5.20 -0.30
CA LEU A 142 5.78 -4.56 -1.14
C LEU A 142 5.57 -3.13 -0.69
N GLY A 143 5.65 -2.19 -1.63
CA GLY A 143 5.46 -0.76 -1.41
C GLY A 143 4.04 -0.30 -1.69
N ALA A 144 3.70 0.84 -1.09
CA ALA A 144 2.49 1.59 -1.40
C ALA A 144 2.80 3.07 -1.62
N ALA A 145 2.06 3.67 -2.54
CA ALA A 145 2.10 5.09 -2.84
C ALA A 145 0.71 5.59 -3.22
N CYS A 146 0.49 6.88 -3.17
CA CYS A 146 -0.74 7.48 -3.66
C CYS A 146 -0.47 8.79 -4.38
N ARG A 147 -1.46 9.26 -5.15
CA ARG A 147 -1.43 10.56 -5.82
C ARG A 147 -2.83 11.13 -5.92
N PRO A 148 -3.10 12.31 -5.34
CA PRO A 148 -4.25 13.12 -5.73
C PRO A 148 -4.10 13.52 -7.20
N LEU A 149 -5.08 13.19 -8.03
CA LEU A 149 -5.03 13.45 -9.46
C LEU A 149 -5.55 14.85 -9.77
N PRO A 150 -4.82 15.65 -10.57
CA PRO A 150 -5.32 16.94 -11.03
C PRO A 150 -6.57 16.79 -11.89
N ASP A 151 -7.47 17.77 -11.85
CA ASP A 151 -8.62 17.82 -12.74
C ASP A 151 -8.19 17.89 -14.21
N GLY A 152 -8.90 17.14 -15.06
CA GLY A 152 -8.73 17.21 -16.51
C GLY A 152 -7.51 16.47 -17.08
N ILE A 153 -6.74 15.74 -16.27
CA ILE A 153 -5.71 14.86 -16.83
C ILE A 153 -6.37 13.64 -17.48
N GLU A 154 -5.80 13.19 -18.59
CA GLU A 154 -6.14 11.88 -19.17
C GLU A 154 -5.52 10.77 -18.30
N TRP A 155 -6.32 9.79 -17.91
CA TRP A 155 -5.83 8.69 -17.07
C TRP A 155 -5.18 7.62 -17.93
N THR A 156 -3.86 7.63 -17.92
CA THR A 156 -3.01 6.59 -18.49
C THR A 156 -2.06 6.06 -17.41
N GLU A 157 -1.47 4.88 -17.63
CA GLU A 157 -0.47 4.32 -16.70
C GLU A 157 0.66 5.32 -16.40
N ASP A 158 1.11 6.05 -17.39
CA ASP A 158 2.21 7.01 -17.20
C ASP A 158 1.74 8.27 -16.47
N SER A 159 0.58 8.82 -16.83
CA SER A 159 0.09 10.08 -16.25
C SER A 159 -0.37 9.95 -14.80
N VAL A 160 -0.90 8.79 -14.37
CA VAL A 160 -1.39 8.59 -13.00
C VAL A 160 -0.34 8.02 -12.06
N GLU A 161 0.72 7.38 -12.59
CA GLU A 161 1.75 6.70 -11.82
C GLU A 161 3.09 7.45 -11.78
N GLU A 162 3.07 8.75 -11.94
CA GLU A 162 4.22 9.66 -11.75
C GLU A 162 3.93 10.66 -10.62
N ASP A 163 4.93 11.35 -10.14
CA ASP A 163 4.81 12.35 -9.06
C ASP A 163 4.07 11.81 -7.82
N LEU A 164 4.34 10.55 -7.47
CA LEU A 164 3.69 9.86 -6.38
C LEU A 164 4.16 10.39 -5.01
N VAL A 165 3.32 10.19 -4.00
CA VAL A 165 3.69 10.25 -2.59
C VAL A 165 3.95 8.83 -2.12
N PHE A 166 5.20 8.48 -1.85
CA PHE A 166 5.55 7.18 -1.28
C PHE A 166 5.07 7.10 0.17
N LEU A 167 4.31 6.07 0.50
CA LEU A 167 3.70 5.91 1.83
C LEU A 167 4.49 4.97 2.74
N GLY A 168 5.35 4.15 2.16
CA GLY A 168 6.12 3.14 2.88
C GLY A 168 6.08 1.78 2.19
N PHE A 169 6.57 0.77 2.91
CA PHE A 169 6.58 -0.61 2.45
C PHE A 169 6.27 -1.58 3.59
N ALA A 170 5.85 -2.80 3.24
CA ALA A 170 5.63 -3.90 4.17
C ALA A 170 6.53 -5.09 3.80
N GLY A 171 7.20 -5.66 4.79
CA GLY A 171 7.85 -6.96 4.70
C GLY A 171 6.86 -8.07 5.10
N ILE A 172 6.59 -8.99 4.19
CA ILE A 172 5.64 -10.08 4.37
C ILE A 172 6.40 -11.39 4.51
N VAL A 173 6.12 -12.12 5.59
CA VAL A 173 6.65 -13.46 5.80
C VAL A 173 5.83 -14.45 4.99
N ASP A 174 6.46 -15.20 4.08
CA ASP A 174 5.83 -16.34 3.43
C ASP A 174 5.83 -17.52 4.44
N PRO A 175 4.67 -18.08 4.78
CA PRO A 175 4.64 -19.26 5.66
C PRO A 175 5.39 -20.42 5.01
N PRO A 176 6.10 -21.27 5.79
CA PRO A 176 6.72 -22.47 5.26
C PRO A 176 5.67 -23.31 4.53
N ARG A 177 6.01 -23.80 3.35
CA ARG A 177 5.14 -24.77 2.67
C ARG A 177 5.15 -26.07 3.48
N PRO A 178 3.98 -26.68 3.74
CA PRO A 178 3.92 -27.95 4.41
C PRO A 178 4.60 -29.07 3.61
#